data_f4a1b321ceefedaeb17d7ab8a4d0d1d6
#
_entry.id   f4a1b321ceefedaeb17d7ab8a4d0d1d6
#
_cell.length_a   1.000
_cell.length_b   1.000
_cell.length_c   1.000
_cell.angle_alpha   90.00
_cell.angle_beta   90.00
_cell.angle_gamma   90.00
#
_symmetry.space_group_name_H-M   'P 1'
#
loop_
_entity.id
_entity.type
_entity.pdbx_description
1 polymer ?
#
loop_
_entity_poly.entity_id
_entity_poly.type
_entity_poly.pdbx_seq_one_letter_code
_entity_poly.pdbx_strand_id
1 'polypeptide(L)'
;MRKSMFLLILMAILALSLVACGGGDDGGGADEPAEQSAAAVEDALDGDAAAGEAKFQATCSPCHGPDAKGLPNLGKDMTTSEFIAGSSDAELLAFIKTGRPPGDPANTTGVDMPAKGGNPALSDQDLANIIAFMRTLEE
;
A
#
# COMPACT_ATOMS: atom_id res chain seq x y z
N MET A 1 -37.55 42.51 -28.44
CA MET A 1 -37.34 41.31 -29.27
C MET A 1 -36.18 40.43 -28.82
N ARG A 2 -35.05 40.93 -28.33
CA ARG A 2 -33.89 40.10 -27.92
C ARG A 2 -34.14 39.24 -26.66
N LYS A 3 -34.92 39.71 -25.67
CA LYS A 3 -35.24 38.97 -24.44
C LYS A 3 -36.17 37.77 -24.64
N SER A 4 -37.14 37.91 -25.58
CA SER A 4 -38.06 36.80 -25.92
C SER A 4 -37.36 35.65 -26.65
N MET A 5 -36.35 35.97 -27.47
CA MET A 5 -35.60 34.99 -28.22
C MET A 5 -34.69 34.13 -27.30
N PHE A 6 -34.14 34.75 -26.24
CA PHE A 6 -33.37 34.04 -25.23
C PHE A 6 -34.22 33.08 -24.39
N LEU A 7 -35.46 33.47 -24.07
CA LEU A 7 -36.39 32.63 -23.31
C LEU A 7 -36.83 31.38 -24.11
N LEU A 8 -37.04 31.52 -25.42
CA LEU A 8 -37.41 30.43 -26.30
C LEU A 8 -36.25 29.45 -26.52
N ILE A 9 -35.00 29.93 -26.58
CA ILE A 9 -33.81 29.08 -26.69
C ILE A 9 -33.58 28.33 -25.39
N LEU A 10 -33.81 28.95 -24.23
CA LEU A 10 -33.64 28.26 -22.91
C LEU A 10 -34.69 27.15 -22.72
N MET A 11 -35.95 27.38 -23.18
CA MET A 11 -37.01 26.36 -23.15
C MET A 11 -36.74 25.17 -24.08
N ALA A 12 -36.12 25.43 -25.24
CA ALA A 12 -35.78 24.36 -26.21
C ALA A 12 -34.65 23.46 -25.70
N ILE A 13 -33.70 24.00 -24.92
CA ILE A 13 -32.60 23.22 -24.34
C ILE A 13 -33.09 22.36 -23.17
N LEU A 14 -34.10 22.79 -22.41
CA LEU A 14 -34.67 22.06 -21.30
C LEU A 14 -35.53 20.84 -21.74
N ALA A 15 -36.06 20.87 -22.98
CA ALA A 15 -36.90 19.80 -23.50
C ALA A 15 -36.11 18.61 -24.10
N LEU A 16 -34.80 18.76 -24.31
CA LEU A 16 -33.96 17.71 -24.90
C LEU A 16 -33.27 16.80 -23.88
N SER A 17 -33.38 17.10 -22.57
CA SER A 17 -32.72 16.32 -21.50
C SER A 17 -33.60 15.26 -20.83
N LEU A 18 -34.79 14.96 -21.36
CA LEU A 18 -35.74 13.99 -20.76
C LEU A 18 -35.93 12.68 -21.55
N VAL A 19 -35.06 12.37 -22.52
CA VAL A 19 -35.12 11.11 -23.28
C VAL A 19 -33.78 10.37 -23.21
N ALA A 20 -33.34 10.03 -21.99
CA ALA A 20 -32.33 9.01 -21.76
C ALA A 20 -32.46 8.44 -20.35
N CYS A 21 -33.66 7.89 -20.06
CA CYS A 21 -33.83 7.01 -18.92
C CYS A 21 -34.82 5.94 -19.33
N GLY A 22 -34.33 4.85 -19.87
CA GLY A 22 -35.11 3.69 -20.30
C GLY A 22 -34.25 2.46 -20.26
N GLY A 23 -34.44 1.66 -19.21
CA GLY A 23 -34.35 0.23 -19.24
C GLY A 23 -33.06 -0.44 -18.84
N GLY A 24 -33.14 -1.23 -17.79
CA GLY A 24 -32.22 -2.31 -17.50
C GLY A 24 -31.91 -2.43 -16.02
N ASP A 25 -32.71 -3.25 -15.38
CA ASP A 25 -32.60 -3.74 -14.02
C ASP A 25 -31.25 -4.37 -13.68
N ASP A 26 -31.05 -4.41 -12.39
CA ASP A 26 -30.33 -5.34 -11.54
C ASP A 26 -28.95 -4.93 -11.02
N GLY A 27 -28.91 -4.93 -9.71
CA GLY A 27 -27.72 -5.23 -8.93
C GLY A 27 -27.09 -4.05 -8.21
N GLY A 28 -27.62 -3.79 -7.02
CA GLY A 28 -26.88 -3.03 -6.01
C GLY A 28 -25.52 -3.66 -5.76
N GLY A 29 -24.50 -2.89 -5.87
CA GLY A 29 -23.15 -3.20 -5.45
C GLY A 29 -22.62 -1.97 -4.75
N ALA A 30 -22.68 -2.03 -3.44
CA ALA A 30 -22.03 -1.03 -2.58
C ALA A 30 -20.53 -1.01 -2.86
N ASP A 31 -20.00 0.19 -2.77
CA ASP A 31 -18.59 0.55 -2.73
C ASP A 31 -17.66 -0.51 -2.13
N GLU A 32 -16.85 -1.13 -2.94
CA GLU A 32 -15.60 -1.78 -2.53
C GLU A 32 -14.45 -1.37 -3.45
N PRO A 33 -13.78 -0.24 -3.16
CA PRO A 33 -12.57 0.12 -3.90
C PRO A 33 -11.26 -0.40 -3.28
N ALA A 34 -11.31 -1.11 -2.14
CA ALA A 34 -10.08 -1.42 -1.39
C ALA A 34 -9.47 -2.79 -1.71
N GLU A 35 -10.27 -3.81 -2.03
CA GLU A 35 -9.73 -5.17 -2.25
C GLU A 35 -9.11 -5.38 -3.63
N GLN A 36 -9.57 -4.68 -4.67
CA GLN A 36 -9.00 -4.82 -6.01
C GLN A 36 -7.59 -4.22 -6.15
N SER A 37 -7.20 -3.29 -5.26
CA SER A 37 -5.86 -2.70 -5.30
C SER A 37 -4.79 -3.61 -4.71
N ALA A 38 -5.13 -4.39 -3.66
CA ALA A 38 -4.19 -5.30 -3.02
C ALA A 38 -3.86 -6.51 -3.92
N ALA A 39 -4.88 -7.17 -4.49
CA ALA A 39 -4.67 -8.31 -5.37
C ALA A 39 -3.92 -7.98 -6.67
N ALA A 40 -4.05 -6.74 -7.19
CA ALA A 40 -3.33 -6.30 -8.38
C ALA A 40 -1.85 -6.00 -8.11
N VAL A 41 -1.46 -5.80 -6.85
CA VAL A 41 -0.06 -5.54 -6.47
C VAL A 41 0.68 -6.85 -6.19
N GLU A 42 -0.02 -7.88 -5.72
CA GLU A 42 0.58 -9.22 -5.49
C GLU A 42 1.02 -9.90 -6.80
N ASP A 43 0.33 -9.65 -7.90
CA ASP A 43 0.69 -10.19 -9.24
C ASP A 43 1.75 -9.33 -9.98
N ALA A 44 2.15 -8.17 -9.42
CA ALA A 44 3.00 -7.20 -10.12
C ALA A 44 4.44 -7.12 -9.62
N LEU A 45 4.77 -7.65 -8.43
CA LEU A 45 6.10 -7.51 -7.82
C LEU A 45 6.59 -8.86 -7.31
N ASP A 46 7.10 -9.68 -8.23
CA ASP A 46 7.88 -10.88 -7.87
C ASP A 46 9.22 -10.43 -7.27
N GLY A 47 9.46 -10.77 -6.00
CA GLY A 47 10.64 -10.35 -5.25
C GLY A 47 11.82 -11.31 -5.45
N ASP A 48 12.99 -10.77 -5.76
CA ASP A 48 14.27 -11.50 -5.78
C ASP A 48 14.94 -11.42 -4.39
N ALA A 49 14.96 -12.53 -3.67
CA ALA A 49 15.54 -12.61 -2.33
C ALA A 49 17.04 -12.31 -2.31
N ALA A 50 17.80 -12.70 -3.34
CA ALA A 50 19.24 -12.44 -3.40
C ALA A 50 19.53 -10.94 -3.60
N ALA A 51 18.76 -10.27 -4.46
CA ALA A 51 18.82 -8.81 -4.60
C ALA A 51 18.33 -8.09 -3.32
N GLY A 52 17.34 -8.68 -2.65
CA GLY A 52 16.78 -8.18 -1.39
C GLY A 52 17.76 -8.21 -0.23
N GLU A 53 18.58 -9.24 -0.12
CA GLU A 53 19.60 -9.37 0.92
C GLU A 53 20.53 -8.14 0.94
N ALA A 54 21.09 -7.78 -0.20
CA ALA A 54 22.00 -6.64 -0.28
C ALA A 54 21.33 -5.31 0.14
N LYS A 55 20.07 -5.12 -0.23
CA LYS A 55 19.26 -3.94 0.14
C LYS A 55 18.92 -3.94 1.64
N PHE A 56 18.55 -5.11 2.18
CA PHE A 56 18.29 -5.30 3.61
C PHE A 56 19.53 -4.96 4.43
N GLN A 57 20.68 -5.51 4.07
CA GLN A 57 21.94 -5.25 4.77
C GLN A 57 22.31 -3.76 4.76
N ALA A 58 22.06 -3.06 3.67
CA ALA A 58 22.38 -1.64 3.56
C ALA A 58 21.42 -0.71 4.32
N THR A 59 20.14 -1.11 4.45
CA THR A 59 19.09 -0.18 4.91
C THR A 59 18.43 -0.63 6.21
N CYS A 60 18.16 -1.92 6.37
CA CYS A 60 17.34 -2.46 7.47
C CYS A 60 18.23 -2.99 8.62
N SER A 61 19.36 -3.61 8.29
CA SER A 61 20.23 -4.25 9.28
C SER A 61 20.79 -3.31 10.36
N PRO A 62 20.99 -2.00 10.15
CA PRO A 62 21.42 -1.11 11.22
C PRO A 62 20.51 -1.09 12.45
N CYS A 63 19.21 -1.39 12.25
CA CYS A 63 18.23 -1.48 13.33
C CYS A 63 17.81 -2.92 13.62
N HIS A 64 17.66 -3.76 12.59
CA HIS A 64 17.13 -5.11 12.73
C HIS A 64 18.18 -6.21 12.84
N GLY A 65 19.47 -5.83 12.83
CA GLY A 65 20.56 -6.80 12.84
C GLY A 65 20.82 -7.41 11.46
N PRO A 66 22.05 -7.88 11.19
CA PRO A 66 22.39 -8.53 9.92
C PRO A 66 21.70 -9.88 9.71
N ASP A 67 21.25 -10.50 10.81
CA ASP A 67 20.51 -11.76 10.85
C ASP A 67 18.99 -11.57 11.01
N ALA A 68 18.52 -10.31 10.95
CA ALA A 68 17.14 -9.91 11.16
C ALA A 68 16.54 -10.25 12.54
N LYS A 69 17.35 -10.66 13.51
CA LYS A 69 16.90 -11.02 14.87
C LYS A 69 16.71 -9.80 15.78
N GLY A 70 16.85 -8.61 15.22
CA GLY A 70 16.67 -7.36 15.95
C GLY A 70 17.91 -6.95 16.76
N LEU A 71 17.88 -5.70 17.20
CA LEU A 71 18.88 -5.17 18.15
C LEU A 71 18.15 -4.70 19.42
N PRO A 72 18.76 -4.91 20.62
CA PRO A 72 18.13 -4.55 21.88
C PRO A 72 17.67 -3.08 21.91
N ASN A 73 16.39 -2.86 22.23
CA ASN A 73 15.76 -1.54 22.34
C ASN A 73 15.77 -0.71 21.04
N LEU A 74 16.02 -1.31 19.88
CA LEU A 74 16.09 -0.60 18.60
C LEU A 74 15.16 -1.21 17.56
N GLY A 75 15.48 -2.40 17.04
CA GLY A 75 14.68 -3.11 16.06
C GLY A 75 14.15 -4.44 16.61
N LYS A 76 12.97 -4.83 16.16
CA LYS A 76 12.36 -6.11 16.54
C LYS A 76 12.99 -7.27 15.77
N ASP A 77 12.94 -8.45 16.36
CA ASP A 77 13.17 -9.71 15.67
C ASP A 77 12.12 -9.88 14.57
N MET A 78 12.58 -10.12 13.37
CA MET A 78 11.75 -10.30 12.18
C MET A 78 11.56 -11.77 11.85
N THR A 79 12.43 -12.66 12.33
CA THR A 79 12.46 -14.08 11.99
C THR A 79 11.33 -14.87 12.66
N THR A 80 10.87 -14.40 13.82
CA THR A 80 9.78 -15.02 14.61
C THR A 80 8.56 -14.08 14.76
N SER A 81 8.45 -13.07 13.90
CA SER A 81 7.41 -12.07 13.99
C SER A 81 6.06 -12.57 13.49
N GLU A 82 5.09 -12.76 14.40
CA GLU A 82 3.69 -13.08 14.03
C GLU A 82 3.07 -12.03 13.10
N PHE A 83 3.48 -10.76 13.21
CA PHE A 83 3.02 -9.72 12.30
C PHE A 83 3.50 -9.98 10.86
N ILE A 84 4.76 -10.35 10.69
CA ILE A 84 5.33 -10.64 9.36
C ILE A 84 4.71 -11.91 8.80
N ALA A 85 4.69 -12.99 9.58
CA ALA A 85 4.12 -14.27 9.16
C ALA A 85 2.61 -14.18 8.82
N GLY A 86 1.88 -13.30 9.50
CA GLY A 86 0.44 -13.10 9.29
C GLY A 86 0.08 -12.08 8.22
N SER A 87 1.07 -11.37 7.65
CA SER A 87 0.82 -10.33 6.63
C SER A 87 1.14 -10.85 5.24
N SER A 88 0.36 -10.46 4.24
CA SER A 88 0.71 -10.63 2.83
C SER A 88 1.88 -9.72 2.43
N ASP A 89 2.55 -10.03 1.32
CA ASP A 89 3.65 -9.22 0.81
C ASP A 89 3.19 -7.81 0.43
N ALA A 90 1.96 -7.66 -0.07
CA ALA A 90 1.36 -6.35 -0.35
C ALA A 90 1.17 -5.51 0.93
N GLU A 91 0.72 -6.13 2.02
CA GLU A 91 0.57 -5.47 3.31
C GLU A 91 1.92 -5.08 3.90
N LEU A 92 2.94 -5.96 3.82
CA LEU A 92 4.31 -5.64 4.23
C LEU A 92 4.90 -4.51 3.39
N LEU A 93 4.67 -4.50 2.08
CA LEU A 93 5.10 -3.43 1.20
C LEU A 93 4.50 -2.08 1.63
N ALA A 94 3.18 -2.04 1.85
CA ALA A 94 2.48 -0.84 2.32
C ALA A 94 2.99 -0.40 3.70
N PHE A 95 3.21 -1.35 4.61
CA PHE A 95 3.75 -1.10 5.93
C PHE A 95 5.17 -0.49 5.87
N ILE A 96 6.08 -1.07 5.10
CA ILE A 96 7.46 -0.58 4.99
C ILE A 96 7.49 0.82 4.35
N LYS A 97 6.59 1.09 3.40
CA LYS A 97 6.44 2.42 2.78
C LYS A 97 5.97 3.49 3.76
N THR A 98 5.23 3.09 4.79
CA THR A 98 4.68 3.99 5.81
C THR A 98 5.61 4.10 7.04
N GLY A 99 6.21 2.98 7.43
CA GLY A 99 6.94 2.84 8.68
C GLY A 99 6.02 2.70 9.91
N ARG A 100 6.60 2.83 11.11
CA ARG A 100 5.86 2.75 12.39
C ARG A 100 6.37 3.78 13.38
N PRO A 101 5.63 4.88 13.65
CA PRO A 101 6.05 5.92 14.57
C PRO A 101 6.05 5.43 16.03
N PRO A 102 6.77 6.11 16.95
CA PRO A 102 6.83 5.74 18.37
C PRO A 102 5.47 5.71 19.07
N GLY A 103 4.50 6.52 18.59
CA GLY A 103 3.13 6.57 19.14
C GLY A 103 2.19 5.47 18.65
N ASP A 104 2.62 4.61 17.73
CA ASP A 104 1.83 3.45 17.28
C ASP A 104 1.73 2.43 18.42
N PRO A 105 0.51 1.93 18.78
CA PRO A 105 0.33 0.96 19.85
C PRO A 105 1.13 -0.35 19.66
N ALA A 106 1.45 -0.71 18.43
CA ALA A 106 2.27 -1.87 18.11
C ALA A 106 3.78 -1.58 18.13
N ASN A 107 4.19 -0.32 18.32
CA ASN A 107 5.59 0.03 18.52
C ASN A 107 5.97 -0.19 19.99
N THR A 108 6.63 -1.31 20.26
CA THR A 108 7.03 -1.70 21.63
C THR A 108 8.46 -1.29 21.99
N THR A 109 9.22 -0.72 21.07
CA THR A 109 10.59 -0.24 21.32
C THR A 109 10.62 1.25 21.68
N GLY A 110 9.58 2.01 21.33
CA GLY A 110 9.55 3.47 21.45
C GLY A 110 10.44 4.19 20.43
N VAL A 111 11.06 3.45 19.52
CA VAL A 111 11.92 3.99 18.47
C VAL A 111 11.14 4.05 17.15
N ASP A 112 11.31 5.12 16.41
CA ASP A 112 10.70 5.28 15.09
C ASP A 112 11.26 4.26 14.10
N MET A 113 10.37 3.52 13.42
CA MET A 113 10.71 2.83 12.19
C MET A 113 10.33 3.74 11.03
N PRO A 114 11.29 4.45 10.44
CA PRO A 114 10.96 5.42 9.41
C PRO A 114 10.49 4.74 8.12
N ALA A 115 9.71 5.46 7.33
CA ALA A 115 9.28 5.03 6.01
C ALA A 115 10.47 4.54 5.17
N LYS A 116 10.34 3.37 4.55
CA LYS A 116 11.38 2.71 3.74
C LYS A 116 12.72 2.52 4.48
N GLY A 117 12.66 2.36 5.82
CA GLY A 117 13.88 2.27 6.63
C GLY A 117 14.73 3.53 6.62
N GLY A 118 14.16 4.70 6.30
CA GLY A 118 14.86 5.97 6.17
C GLY A 118 15.55 6.18 4.81
N ASN A 119 15.38 5.27 3.86
CA ASN A 119 15.95 5.39 2.51
C ASN A 119 14.85 5.67 1.46
N PRO A 120 14.54 6.94 1.15
CA PRO A 120 13.50 7.29 0.19
C PRO A 120 13.79 6.84 -1.25
N ALA A 121 15.04 6.48 -1.56
CA ALA A 121 15.44 6.05 -2.89
C ALA A 121 15.02 4.59 -3.22
N LEU A 122 14.61 3.80 -2.21
CA LEU A 122 14.11 2.45 -2.46
C LEU A 122 12.81 2.51 -3.29
N SER A 123 12.85 1.81 -4.43
CA SER A 123 11.66 1.58 -5.26
C SER A 123 10.73 0.52 -4.64
N ASP A 124 9.53 0.39 -5.15
CA ASP A 124 8.60 -0.68 -4.73
C ASP A 124 9.19 -2.06 -5.06
N GLN A 125 9.92 -2.21 -6.17
CA GLN A 125 10.63 -3.44 -6.51
C GLN A 125 11.78 -3.74 -5.52
N ASP A 126 12.54 -2.74 -5.07
CA ASP A 126 13.56 -2.95 -4.03
C ASP A 126 12.93 -3.43 -2.72
N LEU A 127 11.77 -2.89 -2.37
CA LEU A 127 11.02 -3.31 -1.18
C LEU A 127 10.45 -4.73 -1.33
N ALA A 128 9.93 -5.09 -2.50
CA ALA A 128 9.48 -6.46 -2.79
C ALA A 128 10.64 -7.46 -2.69
N ASN A 129 11.81 -7.11 -3.22
CA ASN A 129 13.02 -7.93 -3.08
C ASN A 129 13.42 -8.11 -1.61
N ILE A 130 13.37 -7.03 -0.81
CA ILE A 130 13.64 -7.08 0.65
C ILE A 130 12.63 -8.00 1.34
N ILE A 131 11.34 -7.92 1.01
CA ILE A 131 10.30 -8.79 1.57
C ILE A 131 10.58 -10.25 1.21
N ALA A 132 10.90 -10.55 -0.05
CA ALA A 132 11.27 -11.90 -0.47
C ALA A 132 12.48 -12.44 0.32
N PHE A 133 13.48 -11.62 0.60
CA PHE A 133 14.59 -12.00 1.47
C PHE A 133 14.12 -12.25 2.90
N MET A 134 13.30 -11.38 3.48
CA MET A 134 12.75 -11.56 4.83
C MET A 134 11.99 -12.88 4.96
N ARG A 135 11.21 -13.26 3.95
CA ARG A 135 10.49 -14.56 3.92
C ARG A 135 11.43 -15.76 4.02
N THR A 136 12.65 -15.66 3.51
CA THR A 136 13.65 -16.75 3.64
C THR A 136 14.20 -16.90 5.05
N LEU A 137 13.98 -15.91 5.91
CA LEU A 137 14.50 -15.88 7.29
C LEU A 137 13.44 -16.28 8.33
N GLU A 138 12.18 -16.50 7.95
CA GLU A 138 11.11 -16.90 8.87
C GLU A 138 11.39 -18.31 9.43
N GLU A 139 11.26 -18.44 10.80
CA GLU A 139 11.51 -19.69 11.57
C GLU A 139 10.19 -20.37 12.00
#